data_6f3f512f9120a3379aa58f34de448790
#
_entry.id   6f3f512f9120a3379aa58f34de448790
#
_cell.length_a   1.000
_cell.length_b   1.000
_cell.length_c   1.000
_cell.angle_alpha   90.00
_cell.angle_beta   90.00
_cell.angle_gamma   90.00
#
_symmetry.space_group_name_H-M   'P 1'
#
loop_
_entity.id
_entity.type
_entity.pdbx_description
1 polymer ?
#
loop_
_entity_poly.entity_id
_entity_poly.type
_entity_poly.pdbx_seq_one_letter_code
_entity_poly.pdbx_strand_id
1 'polypeptide(L)'
;MQTSRLVTATLLTVLLVAFSATAEVPPGMAKATFVVHCYDVGAHALKAKPGVLSVERGWSGSREVDRVVYNPKELSITQLEAWLKAADTYVSTLEQSVSAESAKEMSQ
;
A
#
# COMPACT_ATOMS: atom_id res chain seq x y z
N MET A 1 34.89 -5.76 55.09
CA MET A 1 33.88 -4.82 54.66
C MET A 1 33.53 -5.04 53.23
N GLN A 2 32.50 -5.71 53.08
CA GLN A 2 32.12 -6.13 51.76
C GLN A 2 31.03 -5.28 51.17
N THR A 3 31.36 -4.39 50.35
CA THR A 3 30.36 -3.71 49.56
C THR A 3 30.06 -4.56 48.34
N SER A 4 29.03 -5.30 48.44
CA SER A 4 28.56 -5.97 47.24
C SER A 4 28.08 -4.93 46.27
N ARG A 5 28.91 -4.71 45.32
CA ARG A 5 28.51 -3.93 44.18
C ARG A 5 27.58 -4.78 43.37
N LEU A 6 26.35 -4.64 43.66
CA LEU A 6 25.36 -5.02 42.70
C LEU A 6 25.51 -4.08 41.51
N VAL A 7 26.35 -4.48 40.62
CA VAL A 7 26.28 -3.91 39.29
C VAL A 7 25.03 -4.49 38.72
N THR A 8 23.94 -3.81 38.95
CA THR A 8 22.79 -4.00 38.14
C THR A 8 23.20 -3.58 36.76
N ALA A 9 23.69 -4.53 36.01
CA ALA A 9 23.73 -4.37 34.58
C ALA A 9 22.29 -4.19 34.16
N THR A 10 21.86 -2.96 34.08
CA THR A 10 20.61 -2.66 33.44
C THR A 10 20.78 -3.09 32.01
N LEU A 11 20.35 -4.31 31.74
CA LEU A 11 20.23 -4.77 30.39
C LEU A 11 19.21 -3.87 29.74
N LEU A 12 19.68 -2.80 29.12
CA LEU A 12 18.84 -2.00 28.28
C LEU A 12 18.58 -2.86 27.05
N THR A 13 17.53 -3.65 27.15
CA THR A 13 17.01 -4.35 25.99
C THR A 13 16.42 -3.29 25.12
N VAL A 14 17.23 -2.78 24.22
CA VAL A 14 16.72 -1.95 23.14
C VAL A 14 15.88 -2.90 22.30
N LEU A 15 14.59 -2.85 22.52
CA LEU A 15 13.64 -3.52 21.66
C LEU A 15 13.68 -2.78 20.33
N LEU A 16 14.51 -3.26 19.43
CA LEU A 16 14.51 -2.80 18.07
C LEU A 16 13.22 -3.33 17.44
N VAL A 17 12.17 -2.53 17.54
CA VAL A 17 10.98 -2.78 16.74
C VAL A 17 11.37 -2.43 15.31
N ALA A 18 11.75 -3.45 14.56
CA ALA A 18 11.90 -3.29 13.15
C ALA A 18 10.53 -2.99 12.57
N PHE A 19 10.25 -1.71 12.39
CA PHE A 19 9.14 -1.30 11.55
C PHE A 19 9.50 -1.72 10.12
N SER A 20 9.04 -2.89 9.71
CA SER A 20 9.04 -3.17 8.29
C SER A 20 8.07 -2.18 7.66
N ALA A 21 8.63 -1.30 6.85
CA ALA A 21 7.87 -0.26 6.16
C ALA A 21 7.08 -0.85 4.99
N THR A 22 6.33 -1.91 5.24
CA THR A 22 5.27 -2.31 4.33
C THR A 22 4.11 -1.37 4.62
N ALA A 23 3.78 -0.55 3.64
CA ALA A 23 2.61 0.30 3.71
C ALA A 23 1.39 -0.60 3.90
N GLU A 24 0.98 -0.78 5.15
CA GLU A 24 -0.25 -1.49 5.45
C GLU A 24 -1.41 -0.72 4.87
N VAL A 25 -2.33 -1.45 4.26
CA VAL A 25 -3.57 -0.86 3.76
C VAL A 25 -4.39 -0.46 4.97
N PRO A 26 -4.78 0.82 5.11
CA PRO A 26 -5.61 1.26 6.23
C PRO A 26 -6.92 0.47 6.29
N PRO A 27 -7.49 0.27 7.49
CA PRO A 27 -8.78 -0.41 7.63
C PRO A 27 -9.85 0.20 6.72
N GLY A 28 -10.64 -0.65 6.06
CA GLY A 28 -11.69 -0.20 5.14
C GLY A 28 -11.21 0.15 3.74
N MET A 29 -9.90 0.17 3.50
CA MET A 29 -9.33 0.51 2.20
C MET A 29 -8.93 -0.73 1.42
N ALA A 30 -8.75 -0.57 0.12
CA ALA A 30 -8.27 -1.60 -0.77
C ALA A 30 -6.96 -1.16 -1.44
N LYS A 31 -6.20 -2.13 -1.90
CA LYS A 31 -4.95 -1.90 -2.62
C LYS A 31 -4.99 -2.64 -3.95
N ALA A 32 -4.56 -1.99 -5.00
CA ALA A 32 -4.39 -2.61 -6.31
C ALA A 32 -3.04 -2.22 -6.89
N THR A 33 -2.41 -3.16 -7.60
CA THR A 33 -1.15 -2.92 -8.30
C THR A 33 -1.39 -3.08 -9.80
N PHE A 34 -1.11 -2.01 -10.53
CA PHE A 34 -1.28 -1.97 -11.98
C PHE A 34 0.07 -1.90 -12.68
N VAL A 35 0.24 -2.76 -13.67
CA VAL A 35 1.33 -2.60 -14.64
C VAL A 35 0.91 -1.52 -15.62
N VAL A 36 1.78 -0.57 -15.83
CA VAL A 36 1.53 0.58 -16.70
C VAL A 36 2.70 0.78 -17.66
N HIS A 37 2.44 1.47 -18.77
CA HIS A 37 3.51 1.83 -19.70
C HIS A 37 4.43 2.89 -19.10
N CYS A 38 3.84 3.84 -18.38
CA CYS A 38 4.59 4.88 -17.67
C CYS A 38 3.95 5.13 -16.32
N TYR A 39 4.69 4.88 -15.24
CA TYR A 39 4.16 5.04 -13.88
C TYR A 39 3.90 6.51 -13.51
N ASP A 40 4.61 7.46 -14.12
CA ASP A 40 4.35 8.88 -13.90
C ASP A 40 3.00 9.29 -14.50
N VAL A 41 2.69 8.81 -15.70
CA VAL A 41 1.41 9.05 -16.36
C VAL A 41 0.27 8.42 -15.54
N GLY A 42 0.45 7.17 -15.10
CA GLY A 42 -0.55 6.49 -14.29
C GLY A 42 -0.78 7.15 -12.94
N ALA A 43 0.30 7.52 -12.25
CA ALA A 43 0.20 8.22 -10.97
C ALA A 43 -0.52 9.56 -11.14
N HIS A 44 -0.19 10.31 -12.18
CA HIS A 44 -0.85 11.59 -12.47
C HIS A 44 -2.34 11.40 -12.78
N ALA A 45 -2.68 10.35 -13.52
CA ALA A 45 -4.06 10.06 -13.87
C ALA A 45 -4.93 9.70 -12.65
N LEU A 46 -4.35 9.08 -11.63
CA LEU A 46 -5.10 8.56 -10.49
C LEU A 46 -5.03 9.44 -9.24
N LYS A 47 -3.92 10.13 -9.04
CA LYS A 47 -3.59 10.79 -7.78
C LYS A 47 -4.63 11.82 -7.31
N ALA A 48 -5.29 12.50 -8.23
CA ALA A 48 -6.27 13.53 -7.91
C ALA A 48 -7.72 13.04 -7.94
N LYS A 49 -7.93 11.75 -8.18
CA LYS A 49 -9.30 11.21 -8.31
C LYS A 49 -9.93 10.99 -6.94
N PRO A 50 -11.22 11.31 -6.80
CA PRO A 50 -11.94 11.03 -5.55
C PRO A 50 -11.90 9.55 -5.21
N GLY A 51 -11.65 9.24 -3.93
CA GLY A 51 -11.56 7.86 -3.46
C GLY A 51 -10.17 7.25 -3.55
N VAL A 52 -9.23 7.88 -4.23
CA VAL A 52 -7.83 7.45 -4.24
C VAL A 52 -7.09 8.11 -3.08
N LEU A 53 -6.54 7.29 -2.18
CA LEU A 53 -5.81 7.78 -1.01
C LEU A 53 -4.33 8.02 -1.34
N SER A 54 -3.72 7.08 -2.06
CA SER A 54 -2.31 7.20 -2.42
C SER A 54 -2.01 6.42 -3.68
N VAL A 55 -1.00 6.89 -4.40
CA VAL A 55 -0.43 6.19 -5.55
C VAL A 55 1.08 6.16 -5.35
N GLU A 56 1.64 4.96 -5.29
CA GLU A 56 3.07 4.75 -5.15
C GLU A 56 3.62 4.16 -6.43
N ARG A 57 4.58 4.86 -7.04
CA ARG A 57 5.27 4.37 -8.23
C ARG A 57 6.31 3.35 -7.84
N GLY A 58 6.47 2.32 -8.64
CA GLY A 58 7.44 1.27 -8.35
C GLY A 58 7.71 0.39 -9.54
N TRP A 59 8.30 -0.77 -9.24
CA TRP A 59 8.70 -1.75 -10.23
C TRP A 59 8.23 -3.13 -9.78
N SER A 60 7.80 -3.92 -10.75
CA SER A 60 7.57 -5.34 -10.59
C SER A 60 8.41 -6.05 -11.65
N GLY A 61 9.57 -6.57 -11.22
CA GLY A 61 10.58 -7.02 -12.17
C GLY A 61 11.08 -5.85 -13.01
N SER A 62 10.99 -5.96 -14.32
CA SER A 62 11.37 -4.91 -15.27
C SER A 62 10.20 -4.01 -15.68
N ARG A 63 9.04 -4.18 -15.06
CA ARG A 63 7.83 -3.45 -15.43
C ARG A 63 7.55 -2.31 -14.45
N GLU A 64 7.16 -1.18 -15.00
CA GLU A 64 6.69 -0.05 -14.20
C GLU A 64 5.30 -0.36 -13.64
N VAL A 65 5.10 -0.08 -12.36
CA VAL A 65 3.81 -0.28 -11.71
C VAL A 65 3.40 0.95 -10.92
N ASP A 66 2.08 1.11 -10.75
CA ASP A 66 1.49 2.00 -9.77
C ASP A 66 0.74 1.16 -8.74
N ARG A 67 1.08 1.36 -7.47
CA ARG A 67 0.39 0.74 -6.33
C ARG A 67 -0.57 1.77 -5.77
N VAL A 68 -1.84 1.42 -5.78
CA VAL A 68 -2.92 2.35 -5.47
C VAL A 68 -3.67 1.88 -4.24
N VAL A 69 -3.80 2.77 -3.25
CA VAL A 69 -4.68 2.56 -2.10
C VAL A 69 -5.92 3.42 -2.34
N TYR A 70 -7.08 2.82 -2.25
CA TYR A 70 -8.34 3.48 -2.58
C TYR A 70 -9.47 3.02 -1.67
N ASN A 71 -10.52 3.83 -1.62
CA ASN A 71 -11.74 3.49 -0.88
C ASN A 71 -12.67 2.68 -1.76
N PRO A 72 -12.86 1.36 -1.48
CA PRO A 72 -13.70 0.50 -2.32
C PRO A 72 -15.19 0.82 -2.24
N LYS A 73 -15.61 1.63 -1.26
CA LYS A 73 -16.99 2.11 -1.16
C LYS A 73 -17.25 3.27 -2.12
N GLU A 74 -16.21 4.01 -2.49
CA GLU A 74 -16.33 5.17 -3.38
C GLU A 74 -16.02 4.84 -4.83
N LEU A 75 -15.10 3.89 -5.06
CA LEU A 75 -14.75 3.51 -6.42
C LEU A 75 -14.34 2.05 -6.53
N SER A 76 -14.49 1.51 -7.73
CA SER A 76 -14.15 0.13 -8.04
C SER A 76 -12.79 0.04 -8.74
N ILE A 77 -12.23 -1.16 -8.74
CA ILE A 77 -11.01 -1.43 -9.49
C ILE A 77 -11.22 -1.20 -10.99
N THR A 78 -12.40 -1.51 -11.51
CA THR A 78 -12.76 -1.26 -12.90
C THR A 78 -12.67 0.21 -13.25
N GLN A 79 -13.07 1.08 -12.33
CA GLN A 79 -12.97 2.53 -12.52
C GLN A 79 -11.52 2.99 -12.58
N LEU A 80 -10.66 2.45 -11.71
CA LEU A 80 -9.21 2.73 -11.74
C LEU A 80 -8.59 2.29 -13.06
N GLU A 81 -8.93 1.10 -13.51
CA GLU A 81 -8.48 0.57 -14.80
C GLU A 81 -8.95 1.44 -15.96
N ALA A 82 -10.20 1.90 -15.92
CA ALA A 82 -10.76 2.77 -16.94
C ALA A 82 -10.01 4.10 -17.04
N TRP A 83 -9.64 4.69 -15.92
CA TRP A 83 -8.85 5.93 -15.92
C TRP A 83 -7.45 5.72 -16.48
N LEU A 84 -6.82 4.58 -16.18
CA LEU A 84 -5.52 4.25 -16.73
C LEU A 84 -5.58 3.97 -18.24
N LYS A 85 -6.66 3.34 -18.70
CA LYS A 85 -6.92 3.12 -20.13
C LYS A 85 -7.14 4.46 -20.85
N ALA A 86 -7.90 5.36 -20.24
CA ALA A 86 -8.13 6.70 -20.79
C ALA A 86 -6.84 7.51 -20.90
N ALA A 87 -5.89 7.27 -20.00
CA ALA A 87 -4.55 7.88 -20.03
C ALA A 87 -3.58 7.14 -20.97
N ASP A 88 -4.03 6.09 -21.64
CA ASP A 88 -3.25 5.26 -22.56
C ASP A 88 -2.00 4.65 -21.93
N THR A 89 -2.11 4.24 -20.67
CA THR A 89 -0.97 3.69 -19.92
C THR A 89 -1.26 2.34 -19.25
N TYR A 90 -2.50 1.85 -19.31
CA TYR A 90 -2.88 0.58 -18.71
C TYR A 90 -2.29 -0.61 -19.46
N VAL A 91 -1.68 -1.54 -18.72
CA VAL A 91 -1.21 -2.83 -19.26
C VAL A 91 -1.98 -3.98 -18.63
N SER A 92 -1.89 -4.13 -17.31
CA SER A 92 -2.57 -5.22 -16.61
C SER A 92 -2.71 -4.91 -15.12
N THR A 93 -3.58 -5.68 -14.46
CA THR A 93 -3.75 -5.63 -13.02
C THR A 93 -3.08 -6.87 -12.42
N LEU A 94 -2.08 -6.68 -11.56
CA LEU A 94 -1.33 -7.78 -10.97
C LEU A 94 -1.95 -8.28 -9.68
N GLU A 95 -2.37 -7.34 -8.82
CA GLU A 95 -2.78 -7.67 -7.48
C GLU A 95 -3.91 -6.76 -7.05
N GLN A 96 -4.86 -7.36 -6.35
CA GLN A 96 -5.91 -6.64 -5.66
C GLN A 96 -6.06 -7.26 -4.28
N SER A 97 -5.97 -6.44 -3.25
CA SER A 97 -6.24 -6.85 -1.88
C SER A 97 -7.22 -5.88 -1.24
N VAL A 98 -8.09 -6.43 -0.42
CA VAL A 98 -9.08 -5.66 0.33
C VAL A 98 -8.73 -5.86 1.80
N SER A 99 -8.82 -4.82 2.62
CA SER A 99 -8.60 -4.97 4.05
C SER A 99 -9.58 -5.98 4.63
N ALA A 100 -9.20 -6.64 5.72
CA ALA A 100 -10.04 -7.65 6.36
C ALA A 100 -11.44 -7.12 6.70
N GLU A 101 -11.53 -5.86 7.06
CA GLU A 101 -12.79 -5.18 7.36
C GLU A 101 -13.68 -5.03 6.12
N SER A 102 -13.10 -4.61 5.00
CA SER A 102 -13.82 -4.50 3.73
C SER A 102 -14.23 -5.86 3.19
N ALA A 103 -13.37 -6.87 3.32
CA ALA A 103 -13.68 -8.23 2.91
C ALA A 103 -14.87 -8.79 3.68
N LYS A 104 -14.97 -8.46 4.97
CA LYS A 104 -16.10 -8.87 5.82
C LYS A 104 -17.43 -8.25 5.37
N GLU A 105 -17.40 -6.98 4.97
CA GLU A 105 -18.60 -6.30 4.44
C GLU A 105 -19.02 -6.88 3.09
N MET A 106 -18.08 -7.28 2.26
CA MET A 106 -18.36 -7.81 0.92
C MET A 106 -18.84 -9.25 0.93
N SER A 107 -18.63 -10.00 2.03
CA SER A 107 -19.09 -11.39 2.14
C SER A 107 -20.49 -11.55 2.72
N GLN A 108 -21.19 -10.47 2.96
CA GLN A 108 -22.57 -10.49 3.47
C GLN A 108 -23.58 -10.33 2.35
#